data_361c1af769839645720bb6128d92dc89
#
_entry.id   361c1af769839645720bb6128d92dc89
#
_cell.length_a   1.000
_cell.length_b   1.000
_cell.length_c   1.000
_cell.angle_alpha   90.00
_cell.angle_beta   90.00
_cell.angle_gamma   90.00
#
_symmetry.space_group_name_H-M   'P 1'
#
loop_
_entity.id
_entity.type
_entity.pdbx_description
1 polymer ?
#
loop_
_entity_poly.entity_id
_entity_poly.type
_entity_poly.pdbx_seq_one_letter_code
_entity_poly.pdbx_strand_id
1 'polypeptide(L)'
;LQTRIGQVRRDLGLDSGCGNYEQLWITTSLRGLVGGVLSVEILEEGVHSGSASGIVPSSFRIARKLLNRLDDVDSGRVLAEVFHASIPPERVEQAKQAGSILGDTIWKQFPWVSCSHAPAGHEQACLSAQPTSTDPVEAILNRTWRPALSVTGAAALPSLDMAGNVLRPKTVLKLSMRIPPTVDAELASRELKQMLERDAPYQARVNFEADWAASGWHAPAMPAGLSALLNDLSLQTFAKPAAYMGEGGTIPFMNMLGRYFPEAQFLITGVLGPQSNAHGPNEFLDIAYAKALTRLVAGVVAQAQV
;
A
#
# COMPACT_ATOMS: atom_id res chain seq x y z
N LEU A 1 20.84 8.58 17.84
CA LEU A 1 19.79 7.85 18.58
C LEU A 1 20.41 6.89 19.59
N GLN A 2 21.30 5.98 19.17
CA GLN A 2 21.97 4.98 20.04
C GLN A 2 22.69 5.59 21.25
N THR A 3 23.36 6.73 21.06
CA THR A 3 24.07 7.43 22.15
C THR A 3 23.15 8.00 23.23
N ARG A 4 21.87 8.23 22.91
CA ARG A 4 20.88 8.78 23.86
C ARG A 4 19.99 7.71 24.48
N ILE A 5 19.65 6.65 23.71
CA ILE A 5 18.70 5.61 24.10
C ILE A 5 19.44 4.39 24.66
N GLY A 6 20.70 4.17 24.24
CA GLY A 6 21.48 2.98 24.62
C GLY A 6 21.08 1.75 23.80
N GLN A 7 21.22 0.57 24.39
CA GLN A 7 20.84 -0.69 23.77
C GLN A 7 19.33 -0.94 23.93
N VAL A 8 18.62 -1.05 22.79
CA VAL A 8 17.21 -1.42 22.77
C VAL A 8 17.11 -2.94 22.58
N ARG A 9 16.50 -3.62 23.52
CA ARG A 9 16.22 -5.07 23.43
C ARG A 9 14.85 -5.35 22.80
N ARG A 10 13.86 -4.50 23.08
CA ARG A 10 12.50 -4.61 22.56
C ARG A 10 12.00 -3.22 22.16
N ASP A 11 11.33 -3.17 21.03
CA ASP A 11 10.60 -1.99 20.53
C ASP A 11 9.12 -2.30 20.46
N LEU A 12 8.30 -1.43 21.03
CA LEU A 12 6.85 -1.55 21.06
C LEU A 12 6.26 -0.41 20.22
N GLY A 13 5.86 -0.70 19.00
CA GLY A 13 5.19 0.24 18.10
C GLY A 13 3.68 0.00 18.08
N LEU A 14 2.90 1.02 18.43
CA LEU A 14 1.44 0.94 18.49
C LEU A 14 0.75 1.70 17.34
N ASP A 15 1.53 2.06 16.32
CA ASP A 15 1.08 2.78 15.14
C ASP A 15 0.93 1.83 13.94
N SER A 16 0.01 0.85 14.08
CA SER A 16 -0.28 -0.11 13.00
C SER A 16 -1.74 -0.54 13.02
N GLY A 17 -2.08 -1.48 12.13
CA GLY A 17 -3.41 -2.02 11.99
C GLY A 17 -3.63 -3.36 12.69
N CYS A 18 -4.87 -3.83 12.60
CA CYS A 18 -5.27 -5.18 12.96
C CYS A 18 -6.20 -5.77 11.88
N GLY A 19 -6.13 -7.07 11.68
CA GLY A 19 -6.97 -7.76 10.68
C GLY A 19 -8.44 -7.84 11.10
N ASN A 20 -8.69 -7.97 12.40
CA ASN A 20 -10.01 -7.91 13.03
C ASN A 20 -9.87 -7.43 14.48
N TYR A 21 -10.99 -7.24 15.17
CA TYR A 21 -11.04 -6.80 16.57
C TYR A 21 -11.16 -7.96 17.58
N GLU A 22 -10.83 -9.19 17.18
CA GLU A 22 -11.12 -10.39 17.94
C GLU A 22 -9.88 -11.10 18.52
N GLN A 23 -8.67 -10.63 18.17
CA GLN A 23 -7.40 -11.22 18.60
C GLN A 23 -6.24 -10.24 18.46
N LEU A 24 -5.09 -10.59 19.06
CA LEU A 24 -3.87 -9.82 18.83
C LEU A 24 -3.38 -9.99 17.39
N TRP A 25 -3.10 -8.88 16.71
CA TRP A 25 -2.43 -8.86 15.42
C TRP A 25 -1.05 -8.25 15.54
N ILE A 26 -0.05 -8.95 15.00
CA ILE A 26 1.35 -8.51 14.97
C ILE A 26 1.71 -8.17 13.53
N THR A 27 2.16 -6.95 13.33
CA THR A 27 2.65 -6.49 12.03
C THR A 27 4.08 -6.98 11.81
N THR A 28 4.28 -7.77 10.78
CA THR A 28 5.55 -8.44 10.48
C THR A 28 6.30 -7.85 9.30
N SER A 29 5.65 -6.95 8.54
CA SER A 29 6.29 -6.19 7.48
C SER A 29 5.45 -4.96 7.10
N LEU A 30 6.11 -3.96 6.54
CA LEU A 30 5.51 -2.74 6.02
C LEU A 30 6.03 -2.52 4.61
N ARG A 31 5.16 -2.23 3.64
CA ARG A 31 5.61 -1.89 2.29
C ARG A 31 6.32 -0.55 2.28
N GLY A 32 7.26 -0.39 1.34
CA GLY A 32 7.80 0.90 0.98
C GLY A 32 6.89 1.66 0.02
N LEU A 33 7.29 2.86 -0.31
CA LEU A 33 6.58 3.76 -1.22
C LEU A 33 7.57 4.57 -2.02
N VAL A 34 7.36 4.62 -3.35
CA VAL A 34 8.00 5.59 -4.24
C VAL A 34 6.92 6.30 -5.05
N GLY A 35 7.12 7.57 -5.34
CA GLY A 35 6.13 8.34 -6.07
C GLY A 35 6.64 9.67 -6.55
N GLY A 36 5.78 10.37 -7.28
CA GLY A 36 6.13 11.65 -7.86
C GLY A 36 5.09 12.14 -8.86
N VAL A 37 5.44 13.19 -9.55
CA VAL A 37 4.60 13.84 -10.55
C VAL A 37 5.16 13.56 -11.94
N LEU A 38 4.39 12.86 -12.75
CA LEU A 38 4.65 12.66 -14.18
C LEU A 38 4.01 13.77 -14.99
N SER A 39 4.81 14.54 -15.72
CA SER A 39 4.34 15.56 -16.68
C SER A 39 4.69 15.12 -18.09
N VAL A 40 3.71 15.13 -18.99
CA VAL A 40 3.85 14.79 -20.41
C VAL A 40 3.36 15.95 -21.23
N GLU A 41 4.26 16.63 -21.95
CA GLU A 41 3.97 17.82 -22.76
C GLU A 41 4.24 17.55 -24.24
N ILE A 42 3.32 17.97 -25.09
CA ILE A 42 3.40 17.80 -26.58
C ILE A 42 3.19 19.10 -27.36
N LEU A 43 2.54 20.06 -26.75
CA LEU A 43 2.30 21.39 -27.31
C LEU A 43 2.62 22.45 -26.23
N GLU A 44 2.88 23.68 -26.68
CA GLU A 44 3.07 24.82 -25.79
C GLU A 44 1.73 25.37 -25.29
N GLU A 45 0.68 25.31 -26.12
CA GLU A 45 -0.68 25.75 -25.80
C GLU A 45 -1.75 24.79 -26.34
N GLY A 46 -2.97 24.94 -25.85
CA GLY A 46 -4.12 24.16 -26.33
C GLY A 46 -4.56 24.62 -27.71
N VAL A 47 -4.90 23.66 -28.58
CA VAL A 47 -5.33 23.93 -29.95
C VAL A 47 -6.69 23.29 -30.22
N HIS A 48 -7.40 23.79 -31.23
CA HIS A 48 -8.70 23.26 -31.65
C HIS A 48 -8.58 21.77 -32.02
N SER A 49 -9.33 20.91 -31.35
CA SER A 49 -9.22 19.46 -31.51
C SER A 49 -9.63 18.99 -32.90
N GLY A 50 -10.59 19.66 -33.57
CA GLY A 50 -11.00 19.33 -34.92
C GLY A 50 -9.90 19.51 -35.96
N SER A 51 -8.99 20.46 -35.74
CA SER A 51 -7.85 20.69 -36.64
C SER A 51 -6.62 19.85 -36.30
N ALA A 52 -6.43 19.51 -35.01
CA ALA A 52 -5.21 18.88 -34.55
C ALA A 52 -5.33 17.36 -34.34
N SER A 53 -6.56 16.85 -34.06
CA SER A 53 -6.74 15.40 -33.84
C SER A 53 -6.36 14.58 -35.07
N GLY A 54 -5.59 13.54 -34.87
CA GLY A 54 -5.04 12.71 -35.95
C GLY A 54 -3.67 13.18 -36.45
N ILE A 55 -3.29 14.46 -36.22
CA ILE A 55 -1.97 15.03 -36.52
C ILE A 55 -1.12 15.12 -35.29
N VAL A 56 -1.63 15.77 -34.24
CA VAL A 56 -0.95 15.90 -32.94
C VAL A 56 -1.29 14.73 -32.04
N PRO A 57 -0.30 14.02 -31.50
CA PRO A 57 -0.57 12.94 -30.53
C PRO A 57 -1.10 13.53 -29.23
N SER A 58 -2.10 12.86 -28.64
CA SER A 58 -2.64 13.26 -27.34
C SER A 58 -1.63 13.02 -26.20
N SER A 59 -1.37 14.05 -25.39
CA SER A 59 -0.53 13.93 -24.18
C SER A 59 -1.04 12.87 -23.22
N PHE A 60 -2.37 12.71 -23.08
CA PHE A 60 -2.99 11.67 -22.26
C PHE A 60 -2.73 10.26 -22.82
N ARG A 61 -2.78 10.07 -24.14
CA ARG A 61 -2.44 8.78 -24.75
C ARG A 61 -0.96 8.43 -24.56
N ILE A 62 -0.07 9.43 -24.61
CA ILE A 62 1.35 9.24 -24.32
C ILE A 62 1.53 8.84 -22.85
N ALA A 63 0.92 9.56 -21.90
CA ALA A 63 0.96 9.22 -20.47
C ALA A 63 0.50 7.78 -20.22
N ARG A 64 -0.64 7.37 -20.81
CA ARG A 64 -1.13 5.98 -20.72
C ARG A 64 -0.11 4.97 -21.26
N LYS A 65 0.56 5.26 -22.38
CA LYS A 65 1.60 4.39 -22.94
C LYS A 65 2.83 4.30 -22.01
N LEU A 66 3.17 5.36 -21.31
CA LEU A 66 4.25 5.36 -20.31
C LEU A 66 3.88 4.54 -19.09
N LEU A 67 2.64 4.64 -18.59
CA LEU A 67 2.15 3.81 -17.50
C LEU A 67 2.20 2.30 -17.85
N ASN A 68 1.85 1.93 -19.08
CA ASN A 68 1.93 0.54 -19.56
C ASN A 68 3.38 -0.02 -19.62
N ARG A 69 4.41 0.78 -19.35
CA ARG A 69 5.78 0.28 -19.13
C ARG A 69 5.97 -0.20 -17.68
N LEU A 70 5.14 0.28 -16.77
CA LEU A 70 5.25 0.03 -15.34
C LEU A 70 4.41 -1.17 -14.92
N ASP A 71 3.18 -1.25 -15.41
CA ASP A 71 2.26 -2.32 -15.07
C ASP A 71 1.50 -2.85 -16.30
N ASP A 72 1.04 -4.07 -16.17
CA ASP A 72 0.16 -4.72 -17.15
C ASP A 72 -1.28 -4.25 -16.95
N VAL A 73 -1.88 -3.71 -17.98
CA VAL A 73 -3.19 -3.04 -17.92
C VAL A 73 -4.34 -4.01 -17.57
N ASP A 74 -4.19 -5.30 -17.88
CA ASP A 74 -5.24 -6.28 -17.65
C ASP A 74 -5.19 -6.86 -16.24
N SER A 75 -3.98 -7.14 -15.74
CA SER A 75 -3.77 -7.78 -14.43
C SER A 75 -3.40 -6.80 -13.31
N GLY A 76 -2.95 -5.60 -13.64
CA GLY A 76 -2.38 -4.64 -12.68
C GLY A 76 -1.02 -5.05 -12.11
N ARG A 77 -0.39 -6.09 -12.65
CA ARG A 77 0.93 -6.54 -12.21
C ARG A 77 2.01 -5.56 -12.65
N VAL A 78 2.83 -5.10 -11.71
CA VAL A 78 4.03 -4.32 -12.02
C VAL A 78 5.03 -5.20 -12.74
N LEU A 79 5.60 -4.69 -13.86
CA LEU A 79 6.35 -5.51 -14.81
C LEU A 79 7.83 -5.65 -14.47
N ALA A 80 8.48 -4.55 -14.02
CA ALA A 80 9.94 -4.54 -13.87
C ALA A 80 10.38 -5.21 -12.56
N GLU A 81 11.30 -6.14 -12.65
CA GLU A 81 11.82 -6.95 -11.54
C GLU A 81 12.47 -6.11 -10.43
N VAL A 82 12.98 -4.92 -10.74
CA VAL A 82 13.57 -4.01 -9.74
C VAL A 82 12.57 -3.59 -8.65
N PHE A 83 11.28 -3.65 -8.93
CA PHE A 83 10.20 -3.35 -7.98
C PHE A 83 9.71 -4.58 -7.22
N HIS A 84 10.23 -5.76 -7.50
CA HIS A 84 9.82 -7.01 -6.87
C HIS A 84 10.84 -7.48 -5.82
N ALA A 85 10.40 -8.35 -4.94
CA ALA A 85 11.25 -9.06 -3.99
C ALA A 85 10.74 -10.48 -3.79
N SER A 86 11.64 -11.40 -3.46
CA SER A 86 11.27 -12.74 -3.02
C SER A 86 10.53 -12.66 -1.69
N ILE A 87 9.40 -13.33 -1.60
CA ILE A 87 8.60 -13.39 -0.37
C ILE A 87 9.17 -14.49 0.52
N PRO A 88 9.61 -14.18 1.75
CA PRO A 88 10.12 -15.21 2.67
C PRO A 88 9.05 -16.29 2.95
N PRO A 89 9.43 -17.59 3.02
CA PRO A 89 8.48 -18.66 3.25
C PRO A 89 7.62 -18.48 4.50
N GLU A 90 8.20 -17.94 5.57
CA GLU A 90 7.49 -17.60 6.81
C GLU A 90 6.35 -16.60 6.56
N ARG A 91 6.56 -15.60 5.69
CA ARG A 91 5.55 -14.60 5.36
C ARG A 91 4.43 -15.17 4.51
N VAL A 92 4.75 -16.12 3.64
CA VAL A 92 3.73 -16.88 2.90
C VAL A 92 2.87 -17.71 3.86
N GLU A 93 3.49 -18.35 4.86
CA GLU A 93 2.74 -19.13 5.86
C GLU A 93 1.87 -18.23 6.74
N GLN A 94 2.37 -17.07 7.16
CA GLN A 94 1.58 -16.06 7.89
C GLN A 94 0.40 -15.55 7.04
N ALA A 95 0.60 -15.35 5.73
CA ALA A 95 -0.49 -14.98 4.82
C ALA A 95 -1.58 -16.06 4.72
N LYS A 96 -1.19 -17.35 4.71
CA LYS A 96 -2.16 -18.46 4.75
C LYS A 96 -2.97 -18.49 6.04
N GLN A 97 -2.29 -18.33 7.19
CA GLN A 97 -2.95 -18.28 8.50
C GLN A 97 -3.89 -17.06 8.60
N ALA A 98 -3.43 -15.87 8.22
CA ALA A 98 -4.26 -14.68 8.19
C ALA A 98 -5.42 -14.81 7.20
N GLY A 99 -5.19 -15.41 6.03
CA GLY A 99 -6.22 -15.70 5.04
C GLY A 99 -7.30 -16.64 5.56
N SER A 100 -6.93 -17.66 6.34
CA SER A 100 -7.89 -18.58 6.97
C SER A 100 -8.73 -17.89 8.05
N ILE A 101 -8.20 -16.87 8.74
CA ILE A 101 -8.91 -16.09 9.76
C ILE A 101 -9.85 -15.07 9.13
N LEU A 102 -9.36 -14.34 8.13
CA LEU A 102 -10.06 -13.19 7.55
C LEU A 102 -11.01 -13.58 6.40
N GLY A 103 -10.68 -14.64 5.67
CA GLY A 103 -11.47 -15.07 4.52
C GLY A 103 -11.72 -13.93 3.53
N ASP A 104 -12.95 -13.82 3.08
CA ASP A 104 -13.37 -12.81 2.11
C ASP A 104 -13.54 -11.40 2.69
N THR A 105 -13.48 -11.23 4.01
CA THR A 105 -13.51 -9.89 4.64
C THR A 105 -12.32 -9.04 4.22
N ILE A 106 -11.22 -9.66 3.76
CA ILE A 106 -10.02 -8.96 3.29
C ILE A 106 -10.31 -7.98 2.15
N TRP A 107 -11.29 -8.25 1.31
CA TRP A 107 -11.73 -7.35 0.24
C TRP A 107 -13.15 -6.82 0.43
N LYS A 108 -14.06 -7.54 1.09
CA LYS A 108 -15.45 -7.11 1.31
C LYS A 108 -15.56 -5.86 2.22
N GLN A 109 -14.52 -5.55 2.98
CA GLN A 109 -14.47 -4.34 3.81
C GLN A 109 -14.43 -3.03 2.99
N PHE A 110 -14.08 -3.09 1.71
CA PHE A 110 -14.02 -1.90 0.86
C PHE A 110 -15.40 -1.55 0.29
N PRO A 111 -15.70 -0.25 0.09
CA PRO A 111 -17.00 0.21 -0.40
C PRO A 111 -17.11 0.03 -1.92
N TRP A 112 -17.24 -1.21 -2.35
CA TRP A 112 -17.39 -1.56 -3.77
C TRP A 112 -18.65 -0.94 -4.38
N VAL A 113 -18.54 -0.47 -5.63
CA VAL A 113 -19.71 -0.10 -6.41
C VAL A 113 -20.55 -1.35 -6.68
N SER A 114 -21.81 -1.31 -6.28
CA SER A 114 -22.75 -2.43 -6.39
C SER A 114 -23.90 -2.14 -7.36
N CYS A 115 -24.54 -3.18 -7.82
CA CYS A 115 -25.71 -3.09 -8.72
C CYS A 115 -26.93 -2.39 -8.13
N SER A 116 -27.02 -2.23 -6.81
CA SER A 116 -28.13 -1.52 -6.17
C SER A 116 -28.27 -0.06 -6.58
N HIS A 117 -27.26 0.49 -7.26
CA HIS A 117 -27.23 1.85 -7.78
C HIS A 117 -27.39 1.91 -9.32
N ALA A 118 -27.68 0.78 -9.98
CA ALA A 118 -27.94 0.78 -11.43
C ALA A 118 -29.25 1.52 -11.73
N PRO A 119 -29.31 2.33 -12.80
CA PRO A 119 -30.57 2.92 -13.25
C PRO A 119 -31.62 1.82 -13.56
N ALA A 120 -32.86 2.12 -13.28
CA ALA A 120 -33.97 1.22 -13.57
C ALA A 120 -33.92 0.78 -15.05
N GLY A 121 -34.08 -0.53 -15.32
CA GLY A 121 -34.01 -1.12 -16.65
C GLY A 121 -32.63 -1.64 -17.08
N HIS A 122 -31.57 -1.45 -16.27
CA HIS A 122 -30.21 -1.98 -16.53
C HIS A 122 -29.79 -3.09 -15.56
N GLU A 123 -30.70 -3.60 -14.75
CA GLU A 123 -30.44 -4.54 -13.66
C GLU A 123 -29.81 -5.87 -14.12
N GLN A 124 -30.20 -6.35 -15.33
CA GLN A 124 -29.70 -7.64 -15.86
C GLN A 124 -28.26 -7.60 -16.38
N ALA A 125 -27.69 -6.41 -16.65
CA ALA A 125 -26.32 -6.24 -17.16
C ALA A 125 -25.35 -5.67 -16.12
N CYS A 126 -25.84 -5.35 -14.92
CA CYS A 126 -25.02 -4.72 -13.90
C CYS A 126 -24.29 -5.78 -13.06
N LEU A 127 -22.98 -5.80 -13.15
CA LEU A 127 -22.11 -6.57 -12.25
C LEU A 127 -21.50 -5.62 -11.23
N SER A 128 -21.45 -6.03 -9.95
CA SER A 128 -20.68 -5.32 -8.94
C SER A 128 -19.20 -5.37 -9.29
N ALA A 129 -18.47 -4.29 -8.92
CA ALA A 129 -17.02 -4.28 -9.05
C ALA A 129 -16.40 -5.46 -8.28
N GLN A 130 -15.34 -6.03 -8.83
CA GLN A 130 -14.68 -7.21 -8.29
C GLN A 130 -13.26 -6.89 -7.84
N PRO A 131 -12.73 -7.57 -6.81
CA PRO A 131 -11.33 -7.46 -6.44
C PRO A 131 -10.41 -8.07 -7.51
N THR A 132 -9.14 -7.71 -7.51
CA THR A 132 -8.13 -8.29 -8.40
C THR A 132 -7.87 -9.78 -8.13
N SER A 133 -8.21 -10.27 -6.93
CA SER A 133 -8.18 -11.68 -6.56
C SER A 133 -9.24 -11.96 -5.50
N THR A 134 -9.89 -13.11 -5.60
CA THR A 134 -10.81 -13.66 -4.59
C THR A 134 -10.14 -14.73 -3.72
N ASP A 135 -8.85 -14.99 -3.90
CA ASP A 135 -8.05 -15.81 -3.01
C ASP A 135 -7.55 -14.95 -1.85
N PRO A 136 -7.90 -15.23 -0.58
CA PRO A 136 -7.48 -14.43 0.56
C PRO A 136 -5.95 -14.36 0.74
N VAL A 137 -5.24 -15.44 0.43
CA VAL A 137 -3.77 -15.49 0.54
C VAL A 137 -3.14 -14.58 -0.51
N GLU A 138 -3.58 -14.69 -1.76
CA GLU A 138 -3.12 -13.82 -2.84
C GLU A 138 -3.45 -12.35 -2.57
N ALA A 139 -4.66 -12.05 -2.07
CA ALA A 139 -5.05 -10.69 -1.71
C ALA A 139 -4.14 -10.10 -0.61
N ILE A 140 -3.81 -10.90 0.42
CA ILE A 140 -2.88 -10.49 1.48
C ILE A 140 -1.47 -10.25 0.91
N LEU A 141 -0.95 -11.18 0.10
CA LEU A 141 0.38 -11.04 -0.49
C LEU A 141 0.45 -9.85 -1.47
N ASN A 142 -0.59 -9.61 -2.26
CA ASN A 142 -0.70 -8.43 -3.12
C ASN A 142 -0.66 -7.14 -2.32
N ARG A 143 -1.33 -7.10 -1.17
CA ARG A 143 -1.37 -5.93 -0.29
C ARG A 143 -0.07 -5.71 0.49
N THR A 144 0.71 -6.76 0.79
CA THR A 144 1.80 -6.69 1.77
C THR A 144 3.20 -6.91 1.21
N TRP A 145 3.34 -7.68 0.12
CA TRP A 145 4.63 -8.11 -0.41
C TRP A 145 4.82 -7.89 -1.91
N ARG A 146 3.78 -7.52 -2.65
CA ARG A 146 3.90 -7.24 -4.09
C ARG A 146 3.81 -5.76 -4.37
N PRO A 147 4.50 -5.25 -5.41
CA PRO A 147 4.37 -3.86 -5.81
C PRO A 147 2.99 -3.59 -6.40
N ALA A 148 2.54 -2.35 -6.26
CA ALA A 148 1.27 -1.90 -6.85
C ALA A 148 1.35 -0.42 -7.22
N LEU A 149 0.97 -0.08 -8.46
CA LEU A 149 0.91 1.28 -8.97
C LEU A 149 -0.49 1.85 -8.80
N SER A 150 -0.57 3.11 -8.41
CA SER A 150 -1.80 3.90 -8.37
C SER A 150 -1.57 5.30 -8.95
N VAL A 151 -2.55 5.79 -9.70
CA VAL A 151 -2.64 7.20 -10.06
C VAL A 151 -3.54 7.87 -9.03
N THR A 152 -2.96 8.74 -8.20
CA THR A 152 -3.65 9.35 -7.06
C THR A 152 -4.11 10.79 -7.31
N GLY A 153 -3.75 11.35 -8.45
CA GLY A 153 -4.17 12.69 -8.85
C GLY A 153 -3.90 12.98 -10.32
N ALA A 154 -4.62 13.93 -10.86
CA ALA A 154 -4.42 14.44 -12.22
C ALA A 154 -4.54 15.96 -12.24
N ALA A 155 -3.74 16.61 -13.11
CA ALA A 155 -3.79 18.04 -13.36
C ALA A 155 -3.63 18.33 -14.86
N ALA A 156 -3.78 19.59 -15.24
CA ALA A 156 -3.79 20.05 -16.64
C ALA A 156 -4.98 19.51 -17.48
N LEU A 157 -5.97 18.92 -16.83
CA LEU A 157 -7.27 18.57 -17.40
C LEU A 157 -8.32 19.52 -16.79
N PRO A 158 -9.17 20.17 -17.58
CA PRO A 158 -10.25 21.00 -17.06
C PRO A 158 -11.32 20.13 -16.39
N SER A 159 -12.12 20.73 -15.51
CA SER A 159 -13.36 20.11 -15.06
C SER A 159 -14.32 19.88 -16.25
N LEU A 160 -15.26 18.98 -16.12
CA LEU A 160 -16.16 18.59 -17.22
C LEU A 160 -17.01 19.77 -17.74
N ASP A 161 -17.43 20.68 -16.84
CA ASP A 161 -18.17 21.90 -17.15
C ASP A 161 -17.33 22.95 -17.91
N MET A 162 -16.01 22.90 -17.77
CA MET A 162 -15.07 23.79 -18.47
C MET A 162 -14.40 23.11 -19.67
N ALA A 163 -14.73 21.85 -19.95
CA ALA A 163 -14.15 21.09 -21.04
C ALA A 163 -14.76 21.53 -22.38
N GLY A 164 -13.90 21.84 -23.37
CA GLY A 164 -14.28 22.21 -24.72
C GLY A 164 -13.50 21.40 -25.75
N ASN A 165 -13.71 21.75 -27.03
CA ASN A 165 -13.06 21.08 -28.16
C ASN A 165 -11.58 21.49 -28.34
N VAL A 166 -10.80 21.30 -27.26
CA VAL A 166 -9.38 21.65 -27.18
C VAL A 166 -8.55 20.41 -26.97
N LEU A 167 -7.58 20.17 -27.85
CA LEU A 167 -6.51 19.21 -27.63
C LEU A 167 -5.56 19.78 -26.58
N ARG A 168 -5.40 19.05 -25.48
CA ARG A 168 -4.63 19.53 -24.32
C ARG A 168 -3.13 19.50 -24.62
N PRO A 169 -2.39 20.57 -24.25
CA PRO A 169 -0.94 20.63 -24.50
C PRO A 169 -0.17 19.65 -23.62
N LYS A 170 -0.67 19.38 -22.41
CA LYS A 170 -0.03 18.50 -21.44
C LYS A 170 -1.03 17.69 -20.61
N THR A 171 -0.52 16.61 -20.01
CA THR A 171 -1.18 15.80 -18.99
C THR A 171 -0.22 15.64 -17.83
N VAL A 172 -0.72 15.83 -16.60
CA VAL A 172 0.07 15.70 -15.37
C VAL A 172 -0.62 14.69 -14.46
N LEU A 173 0.13 13.68 -14.01
CA LEU A 173 -0.39 12.61 -13.16
C LEU A 173 0.46 12.48 -11.89
N LYS A 174 -0.19 12.33 -10.75
CA LYS A 174 0.46 11.94 -9.50
C LYS A 174 0.51 10.44 -9.41
N LEU A 175 1.72 9.88 -9.34
CA LEU A 175 1.96 8.45 -9.25
C LEU A 175 2.35 8.06 -7.83
N SER A 176 1.81 6.94 -7.37
CA SER A 176 2.12 6.31 -6.08
C SER A 176 2.35 4.82 -6.31
N MET A 177 3.56 4.34 -6.14
CA MET A 177 3.92 2.93 -6.28
C MET A 177 4.34 2.37 -4.93
N ARG A 178 3.54 1.46 -4.42
CA ARG A 178 3.93 0.64 -3.27
C ARG A 178 4.96 -0.38 -3.71
N ILE A 179 6.00 -0.57 -2.93
CA ILE A 179 7.08 -1.53 -3.18
C ILE A 179 7.22 -2.51 -2.02
N PRO A 180 7.69 -3.74 -2.26
CA PRO A 180 7.89 -4.74 -1.21
C PRO A 180 8.76 -4.23 -0.06
N PRO A 181 8.64 -4.84 1.15
CA PRO A 181 9.35 -4.39 2.36
C PRO A 181 10.86 -4.30 2.23
N THR A 182 11.47 -5.13 1.39
CA THR A 182 12.94 -5.26 1.23
C THR A 182 13.50 -4.58 -0.01
N VAL A 183 12.67 -3.94 -0.83
CA VAL A 183 13.12 -3.18 -2.00
C VAL A 183 13.71 -1.86 -1.56
N ASP A 184 14.88 -1.52 -2.11
CA ASP A 184 15.53 -0.22 -1.90
C ASP A 184 14.73 0.89 -2.61
N ALA A 185 14.18 1.82 -1.84
CA ALA A 185 13.32 2.87 -2.37
C ALA A 185 14.08 3.90 -3.23
N GLU A 186 15.35 4.18 -2.93
CA GLU A 186 16.15 5.11 -3.70
C GLU A 186 16.48 4.54 -5.08
N LEU A 187 16.83 3.24 -5.14
CA LEU A 187 17.02 2.55 -6.40
C LEU A 187 15.70 2.50 -7.19
N ALA A 188 14.62 2.08 -6.56
CA ALA A 188 13.30 2.00 -7.19
C ALA A 188 12.83 3.37 -7.73
N SER A 189 13.07 4.46 -7.01
CA SER A 189 12.72 5.82 -7.45
C SER A 189 13.51 6.25 -8.68
N ARG A 190 14.83 5.96 -8.73
CA ARG A 190 15.65 6.24 -9.91
C ARG A 190 15.22 5.44 -11.14
N GLU A 191 14.94 4.15 -10.96
CA GLU A 191 14.48 3.29 -12.06
C GLU A 191 13.10 3.70 -12.57
N LEU A 192 12.18 4.06 -11.66
CA LEU A 192 10.86 4.60 -12.03
C LEU A 192 10.99 5.84 -12.93
N LYS A 193 11.84 6.80 -12.53
CA LYS A 193 12.13 7.99 -13.33
C LYS A 193 12.70 7.62 -14.70
N GLN A 194 13.71 6.77 -14.74
CA GLN A 194 14.36 6.36 -15.98
C GLN A 194 13.38 5.66 -16.93
N MET A 195 12.53 4.75 -16.42
CA MET A 195 11.53 4.04 -17.22
C MET A 195 10.49 4.98 -17.83
N LEU A 196 10.09 6.02 -17.09
CA LEU A 196 9.10 6.98 -17.56
C LEU A 196 9.69 7.96 -18.61
N GLU A 197 10.92 8.44 -18.41
CA GLU A 197 11.52 9.47 -19.25
C GLU A 197 12.23 8.93 -20.50
N ARG A 198 12.74 7.68 -20.45
CA ARG A 198 13.47 7.10 -21.57
C ARG A 198 12.56 6.91 -22.79
N ASP A 199 13.11 7.19 -23.96
CA ASP A 199 12.46 6.95 -25.26
C ASP A 199 11.00 7.46 -25.29
N ALA A 200 10.82 8.73 -24.96
CA ALA A 200 9.52 9.37 -24.91
C ALA A 200 8.79 9.24 -26.28
N PRO A 201 7.56 8.69 -26.32
CA PRO A 201 6.81 8.55 -27.55
C PRO A 201 6.62 9.91 -28.23
N TYR A 202 6.80 9.95 -29.54
CA TYR A 202 6.70 11.17 -30.38
C TYR A 202 7.64 12.30 -29.95
N GLN A 203 8.74 12.00 -29.26
CA GLN A 203 9.67 12.98 -28.70
C GLN A 203 8.98 13.99 -27.76
N ALA A 204 7.90 13.59 -27.11
CA ALA A 204 7.22 14.43 -26.13
C ALA A 204 8.18 14.83 -25.01
N ARG A 205 8.01 16.02 -24.44
CA ARG A 205 8.71 16.39 -23.22
C ARG A 205 8.09 15.63 -22.04
N VAL A 206 8.84 14.69 -21.51
CA VAL A 206 8.45 13.90 -20.35
C VAL A 206 9.36 14.24 -19.20
N ASN A 207 8.78 14.59 -18.04
CA ASN A 207 9.49 14.83 -16.80
C ASN A 207 8.81 14.10 -15.67
N PHE A 208 9.58 13.39 -14.86
CA PHE A 208 9.10 12.79 -13.60
C PHE A 208 9.87 13.39 -12.43
N GLU A 209 9.15 14.14 -11.60
CA GLU A 209 9.66 14.69 -10.33
C GLU A 209 9.31 13.74 -9.20
N ALA A 210 10.32 13.00 -8.74
CA ALA A 210 10.18 12.16 -7.56
C ALA A 210 10.04 13.04 -6.31
N ASP A 211 9.04 12.78 -5.50
CA ASP A 211 8.76 13.53 -4.27
C ASP A 211 8.61 12.63 -3.04
N TRP A 212 8.65 11.34 -3.24
CA TRP A 212 8.58 10.37 -2.17
C TRP A 212 9.42 9.13 -2.49
N ALA A 213 10.33 8.78 -1.56
CA ALA A 213 11.07 7.53 -1.57
C ALA A 213 11.26 7.09 -0.11
N ALA A 214 10.57 6.04 0.29
CA ALA A 214 10.66 5.47 1.63
C ALA A 214 10.69 3.94 1.54
N SER A 215 11.80 3.34 1.96
CA SER A 215 11.92 1.89 2.04
C SER A 215 10.97 1.33 3.08
N GLY A 216 10.48 0.12 2.81
CA GLY A 216 9.65 -0.63 3.73
C GLY A 216 10.45 -1.16 4.92
N TRP A 217 9.81 -2.02 5.67
CA TRP A 217 10.41 -2.68 6.82
C TRP A 217 9.98 -4.15 6.85
N HIS A 218 10.92 -5.02 7.18
CA HIS A 218 10.71 -6.44 7.39
C HIS A 218 11.18 -6.81 8.79
N ALA A 219 10.26 -7.31 9.63
CA ALA A 219 10.59 -7.70 10.99
C ALA A 219 11.62 -8.84 11.02
N PRO A 220 12.60 -8.79 11.93
CA PRO A 220 13.44 -9.94 12.21
C PRO A 220 12.59 -11.12 12.73
N ALA A 221 13.15 -12.34 12.66
CA ALA A 221 12.48 -13.51 13.19
C ALA A 221 12.17 -13.33 14.69
N MET A 222 10.94 -13.64 15.07
CA MET A 222 10.52 -13.51 16.46
C MET A 222 11.04 -14.70 17.27
N PRO A 223 11.70 -14.47 18.43
CA PRO A 223 12.11 -15.55 19.31
C PRO A 223 10.92 -16.38 19.80
N ALA A 224 11.10 -17.68 19.91
CA ALA A 224 10.04 -18.60 20.33
C ALA A 224 9.42 -18.23 21.70
N GLY A 225 10.24 -17.76 22.65
CA GLY A 225 9.74 -17.31 23.95
C GLY A 225 8.83 -16.08 23.87
N LEU A 226 9.17 -15.10 23.00
CA LEU A 226 8.31 -13.94 22.78
C LEU A 226 7.02 -14.32 22.06
N SER A 227 7.11 -15.18 21.05
CA SER A 227 5.93 -15.67 20.33
C SER A 227 4.98 -16.44 21.26
N ALA A 228 5.50 -17.31 22.14
CA ALA A 228 4.70 -18.01 23.14
C ALA A 228 4.01 -17.04 24.10
N LEU A 229 4.75 -16.06 24.63
CA LEU A 229 4.19 -15.03 25.52
C LEU A 229 3.04 -14.25 24.86
N LEU A 230 3.23 -13.80 23.60
CA LEU A 230 2.21 -13.06 22.87
C LEU A 230 0.97 -13.91 22.61
N ASN A 231 1.17 -15.20 22.30
CA ASN A 231 0.08 -16.13 22.12
C ASN A 231 -0.71 -16.34 23.42
N ASP A 232 -0.04 -16.55 24.55
CA ASP A 232 -0.66 -16.73 25.88
C ASP A 232 -1.45 -15.48 26.29
N LEU A 233 -0.87 -14.30 26.11
CA LEU A 233 -1.55 -13.03 26.41
C LEU A 233 -2.75 -12.80 25.49
N SER A 234 -2.66 -13.18 24.20
CA SER A 234 -3.78 -13.11 23.27
C SER A 234 -4.92 -14.04 23.69
N LEU A 235 -4.60 -15.29 24.05
CA LEU A 235 -5.59 -16.26 24.58
C LEU A 235 -6.27 -15.77 25.85
N GLN A 236 -5.51 -15.18 26.78
CA GLN A 236 -6.06 -14.62 28.03
C GLN A 236 -6.96 -13.40 27.77
N THR A 237 -6.63 -12.58 26.78
CA THR A 237 -7.32 -11.30 26.53
C THR A 237 -8.50 -11.45 25.58
N PHE A 238 -8.34 -12.26 24.53
CA PHE A 238 -9.29 -12.39 23.42
C PHE A 238 -9.86 -13.81 23.24
N ALA A 239 -9.40 -14.79 24.03
CA ALA A 239 -9.71 -16.21 23.84
C ALA A 239 -9.33 -16.77 22.45
N LYS A 240 -8.45 -16.07 21.72
CA LYS A 240 -7.94 -16.47 20.41
C LYS A 240 -6.42 -16.33 20.36
N PRO A 241 -5.71 -17.17 19.58
CA PRO A 241 -4.26 -17.07 19.42
C PRO A 241 -3.87 -15.76 18.75
N ALA A 242 -2.62 -15.34 18.96
CA ALA A 242 -2.06 -14.22 18.22
C ALA A 242 -1.95 -14.53 16.71
N ALA A 243 -2.20 -13.54 15.88
CA ALA A 243 -2.08 -13.61 14.42
C ALA A 243 -1.00 -12.67 13.90
N TYR A 244 -0.42 -13.01 12.78
CA TYR A 244 0.71 -12.31 12.17
C TYR A 244 0.39 -11.96 10.73
N MET A 245 0.65 -10.71 10.34
CA MET A 245 0.41 -10.25 8.97
C MET A 245 1.30 -9.05 8.65
N GLY A 246 1.68 -8.89 7.38
CA GLY A 246 2.24 -7.63 6.90
C GLY A 246 1.15 -6.56 6.75
N GLU A 247 1.58 -5.30 6.66
CA GLU A 247 0.71 -4.17 6.34
C GLU A 247 1.08 -3.52 5.02
N GLY A 248 0.04 -3.03 4.32
CA GLY A 248 0.20 -2.34 3.04
C GLY A 248 0.72 -0.91 3.16
N GLY A 249 0.65 -0.34 4.35
CA GLY A 249 1.12 1.00 4.66
C GLY A 249 2.64 1.11 4.75
N THR A 250 3.13 2.35 4.75
CA THR A 250 4.56 2.67 4.91
C THR A 250 4.72 3.49 6.19
N ILE A 251 5.57 3.01 7.10
CA ILE A 251 5.95 3.73 8.32
C ILE A 251 7.48 3.88 8.27
N PRO A 252 8.00 4.99 7.70
CA PRO A 252 9.45 5.17 7.48
C PRO A 252 10.27 5.07 8.76
N PHE A 253 9.69 5.44 9.90
CA PHE A 253 10.30 5.33 11.22
C PHE A 253 10.70 3.90 11.57
N MET A 254 9.90 2.89 11.18
CA MET A 254 10.20 1.49 11.44
C MET A 254 11.45 1.00 10.70
N ASN A 255 11.62 1.40 9.44
CA ASN A 255 12.85 1.10 8.71
C ASN A 255 14.07 1.71 9.39
N MET A 256 13.95 2.95 9.86
CA MET A 256 15.03 3.63 10.60
C MET A 256 15.37 2.86 11.89
N LEU A 257 14.37 2.50 12.70
CA LEU A 257 14.58 1.74 13.94
C LEU A 257 15.23 0.39 13.68
N GLY A 258 14.74 -0.36 12.68
CA GLY A 258 15.32 -1.65 12.30
C GLY A 258 16.79 -1.57 11.90
N ARG A 259 17.20 -0.48 11.24
CA ARG A 259 18.60 -0.24 10.87
C ARG A 259 19.47 0.17 12.06
N TYR A 260 18.95 0.97 13.00
CA TYR A 260 19.69 1.41 14.18
C TYR A 260 19.78 0.35 15.28
N PHE A 261 18.79 -0.54 15.37
CA PHE A 261 18.69 -1.57 16.40
C PHE A 261 18.40 -2.95 15.79
N PRO A 262 19.33 -3.51 14.98
CA PRO A 262 19.09 -4.76 14.23
C PRO A 262 18.86 -6.00 15.14
N GLU A 263 19.35 -5.94 16.38
CA GLU A 263 19.18 -7.01 17.38
C GLU A 263 17.92 -6.85 18.24
N ALA A 264 17.19 -5.74 18.08
CA ALA A 264 15.99 -5.50 18.86
C ALA A 264 14.84 -6.39 18.37
N GLN A 265 14.00 -6.81 19.30
CA GLN A 265 12.74 -7.47 19.00
C GLN A 265 11.64 -6.43 18.83
N PHE A 266 10.91 -6.53 17.74
CA PHE A 266 9.85 -5.58 17.40
C PHE A 266 8.48 -6.21 17.64
N LEU A 267 7.69 -5.58 18.49
CA LEU A 267 6.26 -5.84 18.65
C LEU A 267 5.48 -4.66 18.06
N ILE A 268 5.08 -4.79 16.81
CA ILE A 268 4.32 -3.77 16.10
C ILE A 268 2.88 -4.23 15.99
N THR A 269 1.97 -3.44 16.52
CA THR A 269 0.53 -3.70 16.55
C THR A 269 -0.24 -2.39 16.53
N GLY A 270 -1.55 -2.43 16.49
CA GLY A 270 -2.36 -1.22 16.52
C GLY A 270 -3.85 -1.49 16.52
N VAL A 271 -4.62 -0.44 16.41
CA VAL A 271 -6.08 -0.44 16.58
C VAL A 271 -6.84 -0.12 15.29
N LEU A 272 -6.14 0.13 14.18
CA LEU A 272 -6.77 0.39 12.89
C LEU A 272 -7.24 -0.94 12.26
N GLY A 273 -8.46 -1.31 12.57
CA GLY A 273 -9.09 -2.54 12.08
C GLY A 273 -10.04 -2.32 10.90
N PRO A 274 -10.81 -3.34 10.52
CA PRO A 274 -11.76 -3.25 9.43
C PRO A 274 -12.72 -2.06 9.59
N GLN A 275 -12.97 -1.36 8.49
CA GLN A 275 -13.87 -0.21 8.41
C GLN A 275 -13.48 1.02 9.24
N SER A 276 -12.34 1.02 9.95
CA SER A 276 -11.89 2.18 10.72
C SER A 276 -11.65 3.42 9.87
N ASN A 277 -11.45 3.24 8.55
CA ASN A 277 -11.31 4.30 7.55
C ASN A 277 -10.23 5.32 7.89
N ALA A 278 -9.04 4.82 8.29
CA ALA A 278 -7.90 5.66 8.65
C ALA A 278 -7.61 6.72 7.58
N HIS A 279 -7.44 7.98 8.03
CA HIS A 279 -7.25 9.17 7.20
C HIS A 279 -8.45 9.52 6.30
N GLY A 280 -9.57 8.85 6.46
CA GLY A 280 -10.80 9.07 5.71
C GLY A 280 -11.89 9.75 6.54
N PRO A 281 -13.03 10.12 5.92
CA PRO A 281 -14.17 10.64 6.66
C PRO A 281 -14.76 9.56 7.59
N ASN A 282 -15.23 10.00 8.76
CA ASN A 282 -15.81 9.13 9.80
C ASN A 282 -14.83 8.04 10.31
N GLU A 283 -13.55 8.35 10.38
CA GLU A 283 -12.59 7.48 11.05
C GLU A 283 -13.04 7.19 12.48
N PHE A 284 -12.96 5.92 12.92
CA PHE A 284 -13.35 5.53 14.26
C PHE A 284 -12.33 4.65 14.96
N LEU A 285 -12.43 4.60 16.28
CA LEU A 285 -11.69 3.70 17.15
C LEU A 285 -12.64 2.70 17.82
N ASP A 286 -12.36 1.40 17.72
CA ASP A 286 -13.00 0.39 18.57
C ASP A 286 -12.44 0.49 20.00
N ILE A 287 -13.24 1.06 20.92
CA ILE A 287 -12.81 1.34 22.28
C ILE A 287 -12.62 0.03 23.07
N ALA A 288 -13.42 -1.00 22.82
CA ALA A 288 -13.31 -2.29 23.51
C ALA A 288 -11.99 -2.97 23.16
N TYR A 289 -11.67 -3.03 21.87
CA TYR A 289 -10.42 -3.57 21.37
C TYR A 289 -9.21 -2.77 21.86
N ALA A 290 -9.26 -1.44 21.79
CA ALA A 290 -8.18 -0.56 22.25
C ALA A 290 -7.87 -0.79 23.75
N LYS A 291 -8.90 -0.91 24.60
CA LYS A 291 -8.72 -1.24 26.03
C LYS A 291 -8.14 -2.64 26.26
N ALA A 292 -8.58 -3.64 25.48
CA ALA A 292 -8.07 -4.99 25.54
C ALA A 292 -6.60 -5.04 25.11
N LEU A 293 -6.26 -4.43 23.99
CA LEU A 293 -4.89 -4.32 23.48
C LEU A 293 -3.97 -3.60 24.46
N THR A 294 -4.44 -2.50 25.09
CA THR A 294 -3.66 -1.77 26.11
C THR A 294 -3.32 -2.69 27.30
N ARG A 295 -4.26 -3.48 27.80
CA ARG A 295 -4.00 -4.46 28.89
C ARG A 295 -2.99 -5.52 28.46
N LEU A 296 -3.12 -6.04 27.24
CA LEU A 296 -2.19 -7.01 26.68
C LEU A 296 -0.76 -6.43 26.60
N VAL A 297 -0.61 -5.24 26.08
CA VAL A 297 0.69 -4.53 25.97
C VAL A 297 1.29 -4.29 27.35
N ALA A 298 0.49 -3.91 28.35
CA ALA A 298 0.95 -3.80 29.73
C ALA A 298 1.48 -5.14 30.28
N GLY A 299 0.84 -6.26 29.92
CA GLY A 299 1.31 -7.61 30.25
C GLY A 299 2.66 -7.94 29.62
N VAL A 300 2.88 -7.55 28.36
CA VAL A 300 4.19 -7.70 27.67
C VAL A 300 5.27 -6.89 28.39
N VAL A 301 4.98 -5.65 28.75
CA VAL A 301 5.93 -4.76 29.45
C VAL A 301 6.28 -5.31 30.84
N ALA A 302 5.29 -5.79 31.58
CA ALA A 302 5.51 -6.37 32.92
C ALA A 302 6.43 -7.60 32.88
N GLN A 303 6.31 -8.45 31.86
CA GLN A 303 7.15 -9.65 31.70
C GLN A 303 8.49 -9.36 30.98
N ALA A 304 8.67 -8.16 30.45
CA ALA A 304 9.96 -7.76 29.87
C ALA A 304 11.03 -7.42 30.91
N GLN A 305 10.66 -7.31 32.18
CA GLN A 305 11.55 -6.98 33.30
C GLN A 305 12.16 -8.21 34.00
N VAL A 306 11.85 -9.42 33.51
CA VAL A 306 12.37 -10.67 34.08
C VAL A 306 13.47 -11.29 33.21
#